data_4051b74a6f97294743d6df819f1a1da5
#
_entry.id   4051b74a6f97294743d6df819f1a1da5
#
_cell.length_a   1.000
_cell.length_b   1.000
_cell.length_c   1.000
_cell.angle_alpha   90.00
_cell.angle_beta   90.00
_cell.angle_gamma   90.00
#
_symmetry.space_group_name_H-M   'P 1'
#
loop_
_entity.id
_entity.type
_entity.pdbx_description
1 polymer ?
#
loop_
_entity_poly.entity_id
_entity_poly.type
_entity_poly.pdbx_seq_one_letter_code
_entity_poly.pdbx_strand_id
1 'polypeptide(L)'
;MKFSLFVHMERSDPAKPHAELIDELEELVLMAEAAGFETAWIGEHHGMEFTISPNPFINIAYLGARTKRIRLGTGTVIAPFWHPIKLAGEAAMTDVVTGGRLDIGIARGAYS
;
A
#
# COMPACT_ATOMS: atom_id res chain seq x y z
N MET A 1 3.57 15.72 17.34
CA MET A 1 4.15 15.44 16.00
C MET A 1 3.64 14.09 15.51
N LYS A 2 3.28 14.02 14.24
CA LYS A 2 2.76 12.79 13.63
C LYS A 2 3.76 12.24 12.63
N PHE A 3 3.94 10.92 12.64
CA PHE A 3 4.85 10.25 11.72
C PHE A 3 4.07 9.30 10.82
N SER A 4 4.53 9.17 9.58
CA SER A 4 4.00 8.23 8.61
C SER A 4 5.14 7.37 8.06
N LEU A 5 4.78 6.15 7.65
CA LEU A 5 5.71 5.23 7.00
C LEU A 5 5.38 5.20 5.51
N PHE A 6 6.41 5.24 4.67
CA PHE A 6 6.25 5.04 3.23
C PHE A 6 7.02 3.77 2.84
N VAL A 7 6.33 2.83 2.22
CA VAL A 7 6.92 1.53 1.88
C VAL A 7 6.94 1.34 0.37
N HIS A 8 8.14 1.13 -0.17
CA HIS A 8 8.34 0.87 -1.59
C HIS A 8 8.23 -0.61 -1.97
N MET A 9 8.37 -1.50 -1.03
CA MET A 9 8.44 -2.95 -1.28
C MET A 9 9.58 -3.31 -2.26
N GLU A 10 10.74 -2.74 -2.04
CA GLU A 10 11.90 -2.97 -2.90
C GLU A 10 12.47 -4.38 -2.72
N ARG A 11 12.82 -5.00 -3.84
CA ARG A 11 13.48 -6.30 -3.89
C ARG A 11 14.89 -6.11 -4.44
N SER A 12 15.82 -5.78 -3.55
CA SER A 12 17.22 -5.53 -3.94
C SER A 12 17.98 -6.81 -4.25
N ASP A 13 17.55 -7.96 -3.75
CA ASP A 13 18.13 -9.26 -4.06
C ASP A 13 17.18 -10.04 -4.98
N PRO A 14 17.56 -10.30 -6.26
CA PRO A 14 16.70 -11.05 -7.18
C PRO A 14 16.34 -12.45 -6.72
N ALA A 15 17.12 -13.03 -5.81
CA ALA A 15 16.85 -14.36 -5.26
C ALA A 15 15.80 -14.35 -4.15
N LYS A 16 15.46 -13.19 -3.62
CA LYS A 16 14.47 -13.09 -2.55
C LYS A 16 13.08 -13.43 -3.07
N PRO A 17 12.38 -14.40 -2.47
CA PRO A 17 11.01 -14.73 -2.87
C PRO A 17 10.08 -13.55 -2.67
N HIS A 18 9.09 -13.38 -3.56
CA HIS A 18 8.11 -12.30 -3.44
C HIS A 18 7.32 -12.39 -2.12
N ALA A 19 7.03 -13.61 -1.66
CA ALA A 19 6.32 -13.80 -0.40
C ALA A 19 7.05 -13.20 0.80
N GLU A 20 8.39 -13.21 0.79
CA GLU A 20 9.18 -12.56 1.85
C GLU A 20 8.96 -11.04 1.91
N LEU A 21 8.75 -10.42 0.76
CA LEU A 21 8.48 -8.98 0.73
C LEU A 21 7.13 -8.64 1.40
N ILE A 22 6.16 -9.52 1.25
CA ILE A 22 4.86 -9.37 1.92
C ILE A 22 5.03 -9.50 3.44
N ASP A 23 5.82 -10.50 3.88
CA ASP A 23 6.09 -10.69 5.30
C ASP A 23 6.84 -9.49 5.89
N GLU A 24 7.82 -8.94 5.17
CA GLU A 24 8.56 -7.76 5.59
C GLU A 24 7.66 -6.52 5.65
N LEU A 25 6.77 -6.37 4.68
CA LEU A 25 5.78 -5.28 4.67
C LEU A 25 4.89 -5.35 5.92
N GLU A 26 4.36 -6.53 6.21
CA GLU A 26 3.54 -6.74 7.39
C GLU A 26 4.30 -6.41 8.68
N GLU A 27 5.53 -6.90 8.81
CA GLU A 27 6.37 -6.64 9.98
C GLU A 27 6.61 -5.15 10.18
N LEU A 28 6.97 -4.43 9.12
CA LEU A 28 7.20 -2.98 9.18
C LEU A 28 5.94 -2.22 9.62
N VAL A 29 4.80 -2.57 9.04
CA VAL A 29 3.55 -1.87 9.34
C VAL A 29 3.08 -2.16 10.76
N LEU A 30 3.24 -3.40 11.24
CA LEU A 30 2.93 -3.75 12.63
C LEU A 30 3.84 -3.00 13.61
N MET A 31 5.11 -2.87 13.29
CA MET A 31 6.04 -2.06 14.11
C MET A 31 5.63 -0.59 14.12
N ALA A 32 5.26 -0.05 12.96
CA ALA A 32 4.82 1.34 12.86
C ALA A 32 3.54 1.58 13.66
N GLU A 33 2.59 0.66 13.61
CA GLU A 33 1.37 0.74 14.40
C GLU A 33 1.68 0.73 15.90
N ALA A 34 2.52 -0.19 16.34
CA ALA A 34 2.93 -0.29 17.74
C ALA A 34 3.66 0.97 18.21
N ALA A 35 4.42 1.62 17.32
CA ALA A 35 5.14 2.86 17.63
C ALA A 35 4.26 4.12 17.55
N GLY A 36 2.98 3.98 17.18
CA GLY A 36 2.05 5.11 17.12
C GLY A 36 2.10 5.92 15.84
N PHE A 37 2.65 5.37 14.76
CA PHE A 37 2.62 6.02 13.45
C PHE A 37 1.18 6.23 12.99
N GLU A 38 0.91 7.34 12.32
CA GLU A 38 -0.44 7.68 11.87
C GLU A 38 -0.87 6.87 10.64
N THR A 39 -0.01 6.78 9.64
CA THR A 39 -0.35 6.20 8.34
C THR A 39 0.82 5.43 7.76
N ALA A 40 0.52 4.32 7.08
CA ALA A 40 1.47 3.63 6.21
C ALA A 40 1.01 3.83 4.75
N TRP A 41 1.91 4.31 3.90
CA TRP A 41 1.64 4.63 2.50
C TRP A 41 2.24 3.55 1.61
N ILE A 42 1.43 2.99 0.73
CA ILE A 42 1.80 1.90 -0.19
C ILE A 42 1.68 2.41 -1.62
N GLY A 43 2.75 2.25 -2.40
CA GLY A 43 2.79 2.74 -3.78
C GLY A 43 2.20 1.76 -4.79
N GLU A 44 2.07 2.24 -6.02
CA GLU A 44 1.70 1.43 -7.17
C GLU A 44 2.84 1.44 -8.19
N HIS A 45 3.31 0.24 -8.59
CA HIS A 45 4.42 0.10 -9.53
C HIS A 45 4.16 -1.06 -10.48
N HIS A 46 4.47 -0.85 -11.76
CA HIS A 46 4.22 -1.82 -12.82
C HIS A 46 5.49 -2.06 -13.62
N GLY A 47 5.66 -3.31 -14.07
CA GLY A 47 6.74 -3.67 -14.97
C GLY A 47 8.13 -3.56 -14.39
N MET A 48 8.27 -3.62 -13.08
CA MET A 48 9.55 -3.51 -12.39
C MET A 48 9.78 -4.75 -11.54
N GLU A 49 11.00 -5.30 -11.60
CA GLU A 49 11.36 -6.45 -10.79
C GLU A 49 11.72 -6.09 -9.37
N PHE A 50 12.20 -4.87 -9.14
CA PHE A 50 12.70 -4.46 -7.84
C PHE A 50 11.60 -3.88 -6.91
N THR A 51 10.40 -3.65 -7.43
CA THR A 51 9.25 -3.25 -6.60
C THR A 51 8.03 -4.05 -7.02
N ILE A 52 7.36 -4.68 -6.05
CA ILE A 52 6.20 -5.52 -6.33
C ILE A 52 4.95 -4.95 -5.65
N SER A 53 4.33 -3.98 -6.29
CA SER A 53 3.09 -3.41 -5.80
C SER A 53 2.22 -2.94 -6.97
N PRO A 54 1.72 -3.88 -7.79
CA PRO A 54 0.91 -3.49 -8.95
C PRO A 54 -0.49 -3.03 -8.55
N ASN A 55 -0.96 -3.40 -7.35
CA ASN A 55 -2.27 -2.97 -6.85
C ASN A 55 -2.18 -2.69 -5.36
N PRO A 56 -2.02 -1.42 -4.97
CA PRO A 56 -1.87 -1.07 -3.55
C PRO A 56 -3.09 -1.44 -2.70
N PHE A 57 -4.28 -1.52 -3.29
CA PHE A 57 -5.48 -1.89 -2.54
C PHE A 57 -5.42 -3.33 -2.03
N ILE A 58 -4.80 -4.24 -2.79
CA ILE A 58 -4.62 -5.63 -2.34
C ILE A 58 -3.73 -5.65 -1.10
N ASN A 59 -2.60 -4.94 -1.15
CA ASN A 59 -1.68 -4.86 -0.02
C ASN A 59 -2.34 -4.21 1.18
N ILE A 60 -3.10 -3.14 0.96
CA ILE A 60 -3.80 -2.42 2.02
C ILE A 60 -4.87 -3.30 2.66
N ALA A 61 -5.64 -4.05 1.88
CA ALA A 61 -6.64 -4.96 2.42
C ALA A 61 -6.01 -6.04 3.30
N TYR A 62 -4.90 -6.61 2.85
CA TYR A 62 -4.13 -7.57 3.62
C TYR A 62 -3.67 -6.98 4.94
N LEU A 63 -3.07 -5.79 4.91
CA LEU A 63 -2.60 -5.11 6.11
C LEU A 63 -3.75 -4.69 7.03
N GLY A 64 -4.87 -4.28 6.45
CA GLY A 64 -6.05 -3.90 7.22
C GLY A 64 -6.60 -5.01 8.08
N ALA A 65 -6.49 -6.26 7.60
CA ALA A 65 -6.91 -7.43 8.37
C ALA A 65 -5.96 -7.75 9.52
N ARG A 66 -4.74 -7.23 9.50
CA ARG A 66 -3.70 -7.51 10.50
C ARG A 66 -3.41 -6.35 11.43
N THR A 67 -4.00 -5.21 11.20
CA THR A 67 -3.81 -4.00 12.00
C THR A 67 -5.15 -3.56 12.60
N LYS A 68 -5.10 -2.61 13.53
CA LYS A 68 -6.31 -2.17 14.25
C LYS A 68 -6.56 -0.67 14.17
N ARG A 69 -5.51 0.14 14.12
CA ARG A 69 -5.62 1.60 14.26
C ARG A 69 -4.95 2.38 13.17
N ILE A 70 -3.81 1.91 12.68
CA ILE A 70 -3.02 2.66 11.70
C ILE A 70 -3.82 2.88 10.43
N ARG A 71 -3.76 4.07 9.88
CA ARG A 71 -4.36 4.36 8.59
C ARG A 71 -3.49 3.81 7.49
N LEU A 72 -4.12 3.41 6.40
CA LEU A 72 -3.44 2.76 5.28
C LEU A 72 -3.77 3.55 4.02
N GLY A 73 -2.75 4.03 3.34
CA GLY A 73 -2.95 4.93 2.23
C GLY A 73 -2.24 4.50 0.95
N THR A 74 -2.77 4.94 -0.17
CA THR A 74 -2.10 4.77 -1.46
C THR A 74 -1.14 5.93 -1.69
N GLY A 75 0.11 5.64 -1.85
CA GLY A 75 1.11 6.64 -2.10
C GLY A 75 1.90 6.33 -3.38
N THR A 76 1.32 6.46 -4.53
CA THR A 76 -0.03 6.85 -4.92
C THR A 76 -0.69 5.83 -5.84
N VAL A 77 -1.99 5.96 -6.09
CA VAL A 77 -2.64 5.29 -7.21
C VAL A 77 -2.27 6.04 -8.48
N ILE A 78 -1.85 5.30 -9.52
CA ILE A 78 -1.51 5.88 -10.82
C ILE A 78 -2.79 5.91 -11.67
N ALA A 79 -3.54 7.00 -11.58
CA ALA A 79 -4.87 7.12 -12.14
C ALA A 79 -5.02 6.70 -13.61
N PRO A 80 -4.07 7.02 -14.52
CA PRO A 80 -4.21 6.61 -15.94
C PRO A 80 -4.28 5.10 -16.18
N PHE A 81 -3.84 4.28 -15.22
CA PHE A 81 -3.91 2.83 -15.36
C PHE A 81 -5.24 2.23 -14.88
N TRP A 82 -6.16 3.07 -14.42
CA TRP A 82 -7.40 2.61 -13.84
C TRP A 82 -8.61 3.10 -14.60
N HIS A 83 -9.56 2.21 -14.85
CA HIS A 83 -10.88 2.64 -15.25
C HIS A 83 -11.54 3.33 -14.05
N PRO A 84 -12.17 4.51 -14.24
CA PRO A 84 -12.73 5.27 -13.11
C PRO A 84 -13.73 4.49 -12.24
N ILE A 85 -14.59 3.68 -12.87
CA ILE A 85 -15.57 2.87 -12.14
C ILE A 85 -14.87 1.82 -11.29
N LYS A 86 -13.83 1.19 -11.85
CA LYS A 86 -13.08 0.18 -11.14
C LYS A 86 -12.30 0.78 -9.97
N LEU A 87 -11.67 1.91 -10.19
CA LEU A 87 -10.95 2.62 -9.13
C LEU A 87 -11.89 2.99 -7.98
N ALA A 88 -13.04 3.57 -8.30
CA ALA A 88 -14.02 3.96 -7.29
C ALA A 88 -14.52 2.75 -6.49
N GLY A 89 -14.82 1.64 -7.17
CA GLY A 89 -15.31 0.42 -6.52
C GLY A 89 -14.25 -0.21 -5.62
N GLU A 90 -13.02 -0.33 -6.09
CA GLU A 90 -11.94 -0.91 -5.29
C GLU A 90 -11.58 -0.03 -4.09
N ALA A 91 -11.57 1.28 -4.27
CA ALA A 91 -11.32 2.21 -3.17
C ALA A 91 -12.41 2.11 -2.10
N ALA A 92 -13.67 2.12 -2.51
CA ALA A 92 -14.79 2.04 -1.58
C ALA A 92 -14.79 0.72 -0.81
N MET A 93 -14.55 -0.40 -1.50
CA MET A 93 -14.51 -1.71 -0.84
C MET A 93 -13.31 -1.82 0.11
N THR A 94 -12.16 -1.29 -0.29
CA THR A 94 -10.96 -1.29 0.55
C THR A 94 -11.19 -0.47 1.83
N ASP A 95 -11.90 0.64 1.74
CA ASP A 95 -12.25 1.42 2.92
C ASP A 95 -13.15 0.63 3.87
N VAL A 96 -14.13 -0.09 3.35
CA VAL A 96 -14.99 -0.97 4.16
C VAL A 96 -14.16 -2.07 4.84
N VAL A 97 -13.29 -2.74 4.06
CA VAL A 97 -12.48 -3.86 4.57
C VAL A 97 -11.50 -3.40 5.65
N THR A 98 -10.99 -2.18 5.55
CA THR A 98 -10.06 -1.63 6.54
C THR A 98 -10.76 -0.92 7.71
N GLY A 99 -12.07 -0.97 7.76
CA GLY A 99 -12.83 -0.31 8.83
C GLY A 99 -12.77 1.21 8.78
N GLY A 100 -12.76 1.78 7.58
CA GLY A 100 -12.74 3.23 7.39
C GLY A 100 -11.37 3.87 7.55
N ARG A 101 -10.29 3.09 7.43
CA ARG A 101 -8.92 3.59 7.64
C ARG A 101 -8.16 3.89 6.34
N LEU A 102 -8.85 3.88 5.20
CA LEU A 102 -8.21 4.14 3.91
C LEU A 102 -8.00 5.64 3.67
N ASP A 103 -6.80 6.00 3.25
CA ASP A 103 -6.49 7.30 2.66
C ASP A 103 -6.06 7.11 1.22
N ILE A 104 -6.47 8.00 0.32
CA ILE A 104 -6.16 7.87 -1.10
C ILE A 104 -5.32 9.03 -1.57
N GLY A 105 -4.10 8.72 -2.02
CA GLY A 105 -3.28 9.63 -2.80
C GLY A 105 -3.36 9.21 -4.27
N ILE A 106 -3.54 10.17 -5.16
CA ILE A 106 -3.69 9.93 -6.59
C ILE A 106 -2.68 10.77 -7.35
N ALA A 107 -2.05 10.15 -8.36
CA ALA A 107 -1.12 10.84 -9.24
C ALA A 107 -1.26 10.31 -10.66
N ARG A 108 -0.67 11.01 -11.61
CA ARG A 108 -0.64 10.54 -12.99
C ARG A 108 0.54 9.60 -13.27
N GLY A 109 1.48 9.49 -12.33
CA GLY A 109 2.66 8.66 -12.47
C GLY A 109 3.89 9.44 -12.93
N ALA A 110 5.07 8.88 -12.62
CA ALA A 110 6.37 9.49 -12.94
C ALA A 110 6.86 9.12 -14.34
N TYR A 111 6.40 7.99 -14.88
CA TYR A 111 6.83 7.46 -16.17
C TYR A 111 5.64 7.42 -17.11
N SER A 112 5.78 8.07 -18.23
CA SER A 112 4.74 8.12 -19.24
C SER A 112 5.06 7.19 -20.42
#